data_4d26bff6e5fb5972322da1b296cb3e81
#
_entry.id   4d26bff6e5fb5972322da1b296cb3e81
#
_cell.length_a   1.000
_cell.length_b   1.000
_cell.length_c   1.000
_cell.angle_alpha   90.00
_cell.angle_beta   90.00
_cell.angle_gamma   90.00
#
_symmetry.space_group_name_H-M   'P 1'
#
loop_
_entity.id
_entity.type
_entity.pdbx_description
1 polymer ?
#
loop_
_entity_poly.entity_id
_entity_poly.type
_entity_poly.pdbx_seq_one_letter_code
_entity_poly.pdbx_strand_id
1 'polypeptide(L)'
;TKMGHKTFIGGVHPYDGKELSKDSPIKEVLPKGDMVYPVSQHIGAPAKPVVAVGDTVLKGQMIAEAGGFVSSPIYSSVSGKVKAIEKRRVAVGDMVDSIVIENDGMFTETTYESVEDVTALSKEEIIEKVKNAGVVGMGGAGFPTHVKLSPKEPDKIEYIIANCAECEPYLTSDYRRMLENPEELIGGMKIILQLFDNAKGILGIEDNKPDCIEKLTELTKDEPRIEVCPLMTKYPQGGERQLIYATTGRAINSKMLPADAGCIVDNVETIIAVYNAVKNGQPVLKRISTVTGDAVKNPSNILYSIGTSYQELVDAAGGFKSQPEKIISGGPMMGFAMFSLDIPTTKTSSSILCFTHDEVAAFEPQACINCGRCVEACPEQLIPSRLAKFGLRGQMDEFEKWHGLECIECGSCTFACPSRRQVAQPIKTMKKLVLAEKRKQASKK
;
A
#
# COMPACT_ATOMS: atom_id res chain seq x y z
N THR A 1 28.04 -22.26 -0.33
CA THR A 1 28.23 -20.80 -0.10
C THR A 1 26.88 -20.28 0.35
N LYS A 2 26.74 -19.82 1.62
CA LYS A 2 25.55 -19.08 2.05
C LYS A 2 25.46 -17.85 1.16
N MET A 3 24.48 -17.77 0.26
CA MET A 3 24.17 -16.54 -0.43
C MET A 3 23.76 -15.55 0.65
N GLY A 4 24.53 -14.47 0.80
CA GLY A 4 24.19 -13.40 1.73
C GLY A 4 22.86 -12.79 1.30
N HIS A 5 21.90 -12.70 2.21
CA HIS A 5 20.62 -12.07 1.91
C HIS A 5 20.84 -10.60 1.55
N LYS A 6 20.20 -10.15 0.47
CA LYS A 6 20.31 -8.77 0.01
C LYS A 6 19.61 -7.81 0.99
N THR A 7 20.15 -6.61 1.16
CA THR A 7 19.67 -5.62 2.12
C THR A 7 20.09 -4.21 1.74
N PHE A 8 19.73 -3.22 2.54
CA PHE A 8 20.08 -1.79 2.42
C PHE A 8 20.79 -1.28 3.68
N ILE A 9 21.33 -0.06 3.65
CA ILE A 9 22.01 0.58 4.78
C ILE A 9 20.98 1.25 5.71
N GLY A 10 21.20 1.21 7.02
CA GLY A 10 20.26 1.73 8.02
C GLY A 10 19.11 0.76 8.33
N GLY A 11 17.95 1.28 8.69
CA GLY A 11 16.78 0.48 9.08
C GLY A 11 16.78 0.06 10.55
N VAL A 12 15.74 -0.65 10.93
CA VAL A 12 15.50 -1.14 12.30
C VAL A 12 14.92 -2.55 12.27
N HIS A 13 14.99 -3.25 13.41
CA HIS A 13 14.41 -4.58 13.62
C HIS A 13 13.33 -4.48 14.72
N PRO A 14 12.10 -4.05 14.40
CA PRO A 14 11.01 -4.06 15.35
C PRO A 14 10.56 -5.50 15.66
N TYR A 15 9.88 -5.68 16.79
CA TYR A 15 9.12 -6.91 17.01
C TYR A 15 8.07 -7.05 15.90
N ASP A 16 8.06 -8.19 15.23
CA ASP A 16 7.27 -8.33 14.00
C ASP A 16 5.79 -8.69 14.23
N GLY A 17 5.43 -9.33 15.36
CA GLY A 17 4.04 -9.64 15.75
C GLY A 17 3.24 -10.47 14.75
N LYS A 18 3.90 -11.07 13.76
CA LYS A 18 3.23 -11.80 12.66
C LYS A 18 2.66 -13.14 13.12
N GLU A 19 3.15 -13.71 14.20
CA GLU A 19 2.65 -14.95 14.79
C GLU A 19 1.18 -14.89 15.19
N LEU A 20 0.62 -13.68 15.38
CA LEU A 20 -0.79 -13.51 15.75
C LEU A 20 -1.75 -13.91 14.61
N SER A 21 -1.34 -13.75 13.35
CA SER A 21 -2.24 -13.89 12.19
C SER A 21 -1.67 -14.66 11.00
N LYS A 22 -0.34 -14.95 10.98
CA LYS A 22 0.31 -15.60 9.82
C LYS A 22 -0.29 -16.97 9.46
N ASP A 23 -0.72 -17.72 10.46
CA ASP A 23 -1.31 -19.06 10.28
C ASP A 23 -2.83 -19.01 10.02
N SER A 24 -3.43 -17.81 10.01
CA SER A 24 -4.85 -17.62 9.68
C SER A 24 -5.02 -17.56 8.16
N PRO A 25 -5.67 -18.55 7.52
CA PRO A 25 -5.97 -18.51 6.10
C PRO A 25 -6.82 -17.29 5.73
N ILE A 26 -6.79 -16.91 4.45
CA ILE A 26 -7.64 -15.84 3.94
C ILE A 26 -9.11 -16.24 4.10
N LYS A 27 -9.86 -15.40 4.79
CA LYS A 27 -11.30 -15.56 5.00
C LYS A 27 -12.04 -14.48 4.24
N GLU A 28 -12.92 -14.86 3.32
CA GLU A 28 -13.80 -13.90 2.66
C GLU A 28 -14.99 -13.55 3.57
N VAL A 29 -15.29 -12.24 3.63
CA VAL A 29 -16.41 -11.70 4.40
C VAL A 29 -17.22 -10.77 3.51
N LEU A 30 -18.51 -11.05 3.42
CA LEU A 30 -19.46 -10.20 2.71
C LEU A 30 -19.94 -9.07 3.63
N PRO A 31 -20.02 -7.83 3.11
CA PRO A 31 -20.50 -6.69 3.87
C PRO A 31 -22.01 -6.80 4.14
N LYS A 32 -22.43 -6.24 5.26
CA LYS A 32 -23.86 -6.21 5.69
C LYS A 32 -24.44 -4.80 5.69
N GLY A 33 -23.59 -3.81 5.95
CA GLY A 33 -23.99 -2.41 6.06
C GLY A 33 -23.94 -1.65 4.74
N ASP A 34 -24.20 -0.36 4.84
CA ASP A 34 -24.04 0.59 3.74
C ASP A 34 -22.57 0.63 3.32
N MET A 35 -22.34 0.74 2.02
CA MET A 35 -21.00 0.84 1.44
C MET A 35 -20.65 2.29 1.14
N VAL A 36 -19.44 2.70 1.52
CA VAL A 36 -18.99 4.08 1.34
C VAL A 36 -17.76 4.11 0.45
N TYR A 37 -17.83 4.82 -0.66
CA TYR A 37 -16.77 4.95 -1.65
C TYR A 37 -16.27 6.39 -1.73
N PRO A 38 -15.19 6.74 -1.00
CA PRO A 38 -14.54 8.03 -1.16
C PRO A 38 -14.06 8.20 -2.61
N VAL A 39 -14.32 9.35 -3.22
CA VAL A 39 -13.90 9.61 -4.61
C VAL A 39 -12.39 9.85 -4.74
N SER A 40 -11.70 10.07 -3.62
CA SER A 40 -10.24 10.20 -3.54
C SER A 40 -9.64 8.99 -2.82
N GLN A 41 -9.41 7.89 -3.55
CA GLN A 41 -8.79 6.65 -3.06
C GLN A 41 -7.37 6.44 -3.62
N HIS A 42 -6.79 7.44 -4.31
CA HIS A 42 -5.55 7.34 -5.05
C HIS A 42 -4.88 8.71 -5.17
N ILE A 43 -3.62 8.73 -5.54
CA ILE A 43 -2.90 9.97 -5.86
C ILE A 43 -3.42 10.51 -7.20
N GLY A 44 -3.49 11.84 -7.29
CA GLY A 44 -3.91 12.56 -8.50
C GLY A 44 -5.30 13.18 -8.37
N ALA A 45 -5.97 13.39 -9.48
CA ALA A 45 -7.30 13.98 -9.51
C ALA A 45 -8.34 13.02 -8.90
N PRO A 46 -9.23 13.48 -7.99
CA PRO A 46 -10.33 12.65 -7.52
C PRO A 46 -11.17 12.10 -8.66
N ALA A 47 -11.73 10.92 -8.48
CA ALA A 47 -12.71 10.38 -9.42
C ALA A 47 -14.00 11.23 -9.41
N LYS A 48 -14.73 11.21 -10.52
CA LYS A 48 -15.98 11.97 -10.68
C LYS A 48 -17.16 11.00 -10.66
N PRO A 49 -18.13 11.18 -9.75
CA PRO A 49 -19.35 10.36 -9.75
C PRO A 49 -20.05 10.38 -11.10
N VAL A 50 -20.48 9.20 -11.56
CA VAL A 50 -21.29 9.01 -12.80
C VAL A 50 -22.67 8.46 -12.46
N VAL A 51 -23.02 8.40 -11.18
CA VAL A 51 -24.31 7.97 -10.65
C VAL A 51 -24.95 9.10 -9.84
N ALA A 52 -26.28 9.07 -9.70
CA ALA A 52 -27.05 10.01 -8.90
C ALA A 52 -27.76 9.31 -7.72
N VAL A 53 -28.14 10.07 -6.71
CA VAL A 53 -28.94 9.57 -5.59
C VAL A 53 -30.26 8.98 -6.12
N GLY A 54 -30.54 7.76 -5.70
CA GLY A 54 -31.71 6.99 -6.16
C GLY A 54 -31.43 5.98 -7.24
N ASP A 55 -30.28 6.04 -7.92
CA ASP A 55 -29.90 5.06 -8.93
C ASP A 55 -29.70 3.66 -8.33
N THR A 56 -30.14 2.63 -9.05
CA THR A 56 -29.79 1.24 -8.73
C THR A 56 -28.50 0.88 -9.43
N VAL A 57 -27.61 0.23 -8.70
CA VAL A 57 -26.29 -0.19 -9.20
C VAL A 57 -26.07 -1.69 -9.00
N LEU A 58 -25.29 -2.28 -9.90
CA LEU A 58 -24.85 -3.66 -9.81
C LEU A 58 -23.42 -3.72 -9.24
N LYS A 59 -23.08 -4.84 -8.64
CA LYS A 59 -21.68 -5.15 -8.28
C LYS A 59 -20.83 -5.19 -9.57
N GLY A 60 -19.69 -4.52 -9.57
CA GLY A 60 -18.84 -4.37 -10.75
C GLY A 60 -19.25 -3.23 -11.70
N GLN A 61 -20.30 -2.49 -11.42
CA GLN A 61 -20.67 -1.30 -12.19
C GLN A 61 -19.79 -0.11 -11.80
N MET A 62 -19.32 0.65 -12.80
CA MET A 62 -18.60 1.90 -12.55
C MET A 62 -19.54 2.93 -11.90
N ILE A 63 -19.12 3.51 -10.79
CA ILE A 63 -19.85 4.54 -10.05
C ILE A 63 -19.16 5.89 -10.05
N ALA A 64 -17.85 5.90 -10.36
CA ALA A 64 -17.12 7.13 -10.60
C ALA A 64 -16.05 6.90 -11.67
N GLU A 65 -15.93 7.82 -12.62
CA GLU A 65 -14.93 7.80 -13.68
C GLU A 65 -13.64 8.49 -13.25
N ALA A 66 -12.53 8.21 -13.92
CA ALA A 66 -11.25 8.88 -13.65
C ALA A 66 -11.36 10.39 -13.91
N GLY A 67 -10.93 11.21 -12.95
CA GLY A 67 -10.99 12.68 -13.02
C GLY A 67 -9.89 13.34 -13.84
N GLY A 68 -8.92 12.57 -14.37
CA GLY A 68 -7.79 13.07 -15.16
C GLY A 68 -6.82 11.97 -15.56
N PHE A 69 -5.66 12.34 -16.11
CA PHE A 69 -4.64 11.36 -16.53
C PHE A 69 -4.10 10.55 -15.35
N VAL A 70 -3.72 11.23 -14.26
CA VAL A 70 -3.36 10.57 -12.99
C VAL A 70 -4.63 10.49 -12.15
N SER A 71 -5.40 9.47 -12.35
CA SER A 71 -6.66 9.18 -11.65
C SER A 71 -7.06 7.73 -11.89
N SER A 72 -8.08 7.25 -11.20
CA SER A 72 -8.55 5.86 -11.30
C SER A 72 -10.06 5.79 -11.11
N PRO A 73 -10.80 5.03 -11.95
CA PRO A 73 -12.23 4.83 -11.77
C PRO A 73 -12.53 4.02 -10.51
N ILE A 74 -13.76 4.14 -10.02
CA ILE A 74 -14.28 3.45 -8.84
C ILE A 74 -15.52 2.65 -9.25
N TYR A 75 -15.61 1.44 -8.74
CA TYR A 75 -16.67 0.49 -9.03
C TYR A 75 -17.43 0.14 -7.76
N SER A 76 -18.72 -0.11 -7.88
CA SER A 76 -19.49 -0.66 -6.77
C SER A 76 -19.08 -2.10 -6.49
N SER A 77 -18.74 -2.38 -5.25
CA SER A 77 -18.36 -3.73 -4.80
C SER A 77 -19.59 -4.56 -4.34
N VAL A 78 -20.78 -3.97 -4.39
CA VAL A 78 -22.08 -4.58 -4.05
C VAL A 78 -23.14 -4.16 -5.07
N SER A 79 -24.28 -4.86 -5.09
CA SER A 79 -25.51 -4.35 -5.69
C SER A 79 -26.32 -3.57 -4.65
N GLY A 80 -27.15 -2.63 -5.12
CA GLY A 80 -27.97 -1.83 -4.22
C GLY A 80 -28.39 -0.50 -4.82
N LYS A 81 -28.70 0.46 -3.97
CA LYS A 81 -29.19 1.78 -4.35
C LYS A 81 -28.30 2.90 -3.86
N VAL A 82 -27.99 3.87 -4.70
CA VAL A 82 -27.25 5.07 -4.28
C VAL A 82 -28.09 5.86 -3.30
N LYS A 83 -27.67 5.86 -2.04
CA LYS A 83 -28.39 6.47 -0.91
C LYS A 83 -28.06 7.95 -0.76
N ALA A 84 -26.77 8.29 -0.93
CA ALA A 84 -26.26 9.65 -0.79
C ALA A 84 -24.96 9.86 -1.57
N ILE A 85 -24.67 11.13 -1.92
CA ILE A 85 -23.35 11.59 -2.31
C ILE A 85 -23.01 12.73 -1.37
N GLU A 86 -22.12 12.49 -0.42
CA GLU A 86 -21.85 13.40 0.70
C GLU A 86 -20.43 13.25 1.24
N LYS A 87 -20.01 14.16 2.11
CA LYS A 87 -18.70 14.06 2.75
C LYS A 87 -18.70 12.99 3.84
N ARG A 88 -17.74 12.07 3.72
CA ARG A 88 -17.49 11.03 4.74
C ARG A 88 -16.04 11.09 5.21
N ARG A 89 -15.82 10.68 6.44
CA ARG A 89 -14.49 10.62 7.04
C ARG A 89 -13.70 9.44 6.49
N VAL A 90 -12.42 9.67 6.22
CA VAL A 90 -11.45 8.63 5.82
C VAL A 90 -10.40 8.41 6.91
N ALA A 91 -9.60 7.34 6.80
CA ALA A 91 -8.66 6.89 7.84
C ALA A 91 -7.64 7.96 8.28
N VAL A 92 -7.25 8.87 7.39
CA VAL A 92 -6.35 10.00 7.70
C VAL A 92 -7.05 11.15 8.46
N GLY A 93 -8.36 11.05 8.70
CA GLY A 93 -9.15 12.03 9.45
C GLY A 93 -9.85 13.09 8.58
N ASP A 94 -9.54 13.17 7.30
CA ASP A 94 -10.14 14.13 6.38
C ASP A 94 -11.59 13.78 6.02
N MET A 95 -12.39 14.80 5.66
CA MET A 95 -13.73 14.67 5.12
C MET A 95 -13.67 14.71 3.59
N VAL A 96 -14.02 13.62 2.93
CA VAL A 96 -13.92 13.45 1.48
C VAL A 96 -15.29 13.17 0.87
N ASP A 97 -15.58 13.77 -0.28
CA ASP A 97 -16.79 13.47 -1.04
C ASP A 97 -16.84 11.96 -1.33
N SER A 98 -17.97 11.34 -1.04
CA SER A 98 -18.13 9.88 -1.07
C SER A 98 -19.49 9.49 -1.61
N ILE A 99 -19.54 8.40 -2.36
CA ILE A 99 -20.78 7.77 -2.80
C ILE A 99 -21.17 6.74 -1.73
N VAL A 100 -22.39 6.83 -1.22
CA VAL A 100 -22.95 5.88 -0.25
C VAL A 100 -23.97 5.01 -0.96
N ILE A 101 -23.79 3.69 -0.89
CA ILE A 101 -24.68 2.70 -1.49
C ILE A 101 -25.31 1.87 -0.38
N GLU A 102 -26.63 1.86 -0.32
CA GLU A 102 -27.41 0.93 0.50
C GLU A 102 -27.27 -0.46 -0.14
N ASN A 103 -26.59 -1.35 0.58
CA ASN A 103 -26.33 -2.72 0.13
C ASN A 103 -27.62 -3.53 0.21
N ASP A 104 -28.06 -4.11 -0.91
CA ASP A 104 -29.28 -4.94 -0.94
C ASP A 104 -29.05 -6.40 -0.50
N GLY A 105 -27.78 -6.78 -0.27
CA GLY A 105 -27.40 -8.13 0.14
C GLY A 105 -27.55 -9.20 -0.95
N MET A 106 -27.93 -8.82 -2.17
CA MET A 106 -28.12 -9.76 -3.29
C MET A 106 -26.83 -9.99 -4.08
N PHE A 107 -25.92 -9.01 -4.07
CA PHE A 107 -24.65 -9.04 -4.81
C PHE A 107 -24.82 -9.35 -6.31
N THR A 108 -25.92 -8.88 -6.90
CA THR A 108 -26.16 -9.02 -8.34
C THR A 108 -25.03 -8.34 -9.13
N GLU A 109 -24.34 -9.11 -9.95
CA GLU A 109 -23.07 -8.72 -10.57
C GLU A 109 -23.20 -8.46 -12.06
N THR A 110 -22.38 -7.54 -12.59
CA THR A 110 -22.22 -7.36 -14.04
C THR A 110 -21.43 -8.53 -14.64
N THR A 111 -21.54 -8.73 -15.95
CA THR A 111 -20.68 -9.70 -16.65
C THR A 111 -19.30 -9.12 -16.92
N TYR A 112 -18.28 -9.97 -16.82
CA TYR A 112 -16.89 -9.61 -17.13
C TYR A 112 -16.42 -10.39 -18.36
N GLU A 113 -15.64 -9.73 -19.21
CA GLU A 113 -15.03 -10.35 -20.39
C GLU A 113 -13.65 -10.90 -20.03
N SER A 114 -13.56 -12.21 -19.80
CA SER A 114 -12.29 -12.91 -19.60
C SER A 114 -11.54 -13.08 -20.92
N VAL A 115 -10.22 -13.09 -20.84
CA VAL A 115 -9.31 -13.34 -21.97
C VAL A 115 -8.69 -14.72 -21.82
N GLU A 116 -8.91 -15.62 -22.79
CA GLU A 116 -8.36 -16.98 -22.75
C GLU A 116 -6.83 -16.96 -22.89
N ASP A 117 -6.33 -16.26 -23.90
CA ASP A 117 -4.91 -16.12 -24.19
C ASP A 117 -4.45 -14.66 -23.99
N VAL A 118 -3.89 -14.36 -22.83
CA VAL A 118 -3.36 -13.03 -22.51
C VAL A 118 -2.13 -12.67 -23.34
N THR A 119 -1.44 -13.67 -23.93
CA THR A 119 -0.24 -13.41 -24.74
C THR A 119 -0.56 -12.82 -26.11
N ALA A 120 -1.82 -12.95 -26.55
CA ALA A 120 -2.31 -12.36 -27.79
C ALA A 120 -2.64 -10.87 -27.68
N LEU A 121 -2.70 -10.32 -26.47
CA LEU A 121 -3.01 -8.90 -26.25
C LEU A 121 -1.82 -8.00 -26.61
N SER A 122 -2.09 -6.87 -27.22
CA SER A 122 -1.10 -5.80 -27.39
C SER A 122 -0.77 -5.12 -26.07
N LYS A 123 0.36 -4.40 -26.03
CA LYS A 123 0.79 -3.63 -24.85
C LYS A 123 -0.27 -2.58 -24.46
N GLU A 124 -0.86 -1.93 -25.45
CA GLU A 124 -1.92 -0.92 -25.31
C GLU A 124 -3.18 -1.52 -24.69
N GLU A 125 -3.61 -2.69 -25.16
CA GLU A 125 -4.78 -3.40 -24.61
C GLU A 125 -4.60 -3.80 -23.16
N ILE A 126 -3.40 -4.28 -22.80
CA ILE A 126 -3.08 -4.60 -21.40
C ILE A 126 -3.17 -3.35 -20.51
N ILE A 127 -2.54 -2.24 -20.93
CA ILE A 127 -2.57 -0.98 -20.18
C ILE A 127 -4.00 -0.45 -20.05
N GLU A 128 -4.80 -0.52 -21.11
CA GLU A 128 -6.19 -0.05 -21.10
C GLU A 128 -7.07 -0.90 -20.16
N LYS A 129 -6.89 -2.23 -20.14
CA LYS A 129 -7.57 -3.12 -19.20
C LYS A 129 -7.20 -2.80 -17.74
N VAL A 130 -5.94 -2.58 -17.45
CA VAL A 130 -5.46 -2.19 -16.09
C VAL A 130 -6.04 -0.85 -15.66
N LYS A 131 -6.08 0.14 -16.58
CA LYS A 131 -6.65 1.47 -16.34
C LYS A 131 -8.15 1.36 -16.09
N ASN A 132 -8.89 0.68 -16.96
CA ASN A 132 -10.34 0.55 -16.87
C ASN A 132 -10.78 -0.28 -15.66
N ALA A 133 -10.00 -1.25 -15.22
CA ALA A 133 -10.27 -1.99 -13.97
C ALA A 133 -10.01 -1.18 -12.69
N GLY A 134 -9.43 0.01 -12.80
CA GLY A 134 -9.16 0.88 -11.66
C GLY A 134 -8.05 0.39 -10.75
N VAL A 135 -7.04 -0.29 -11.30
CA VAL A 135 -5.88 -0.79 -10.53
C VAL A 135 -5.00 0.37 -10.08
N VAL A 136 -4.69 0.39 -8.80
CA VAL A 136 -3.79 1.36 -8.17
C VAL A 136 -2.75 0.64 -7.31
N GLY A 137 -1.68 1.33 -6.94
CA GLY A 137 -0.67 0.79 -6.03
C GLY A 137 -1.25 0.50 -4.65
N MET A 138 -1.47 -0.77 -4.33
CA MET A 138 -2.21 -1.21 -3.13
C MET A 138 -1.33 -1.35 -1.89
N GLY A 139 -0.01 -1.32 -2.04
CA GLY A 139 0.96 -1.36 -0.92
C GLY A 139 1.38 0.02 -0.40
N GLY A 140 0.75 1.10 -0.85
CA GLY A 140 1.17 2.47 -0.49
C GLY A 140 0.12 3.53 -0.82
N ALA A 141 0.56 4.63 -1.42
CA ALA A 141 -0.24 5.85 -1.61
C ALA A 141 -1.28 5.77 -2.76
N GLY A 142 -1.48 4.62 -3.40
CA GLY A 142 -2.51 4.45 -4.43
C GLY A 142 -2.18 5.13 -5.76
N PHE A 143 -0.95 5.12 -6.20
CA PHE A 143 -0.60 5.66 -7.52
C PHE A 143 -1.23 4.79 -8.62
N PRO A 144 -1.93 5.38 -9.63
CA PRO A 144 -2.58 4.61 -10.69
C PRO A 144 -1.58 3.74 -11.46
N THR A 145 -1.84 2.43 -11.48
CA THR A 145 -0.89 1.44 -12.01
C THR A 145 -0.67 1.59 -13.51
N HIS A 146 -1.71 1.92 -14.30
CA HIS A 146 -1.58 2.15 -15.73
C HIS A 146 -0.58 3.28 -16.07
N VAL A 147 -0.48 4.32 -15.24
CA VAL A 147 0.50 5.41 -15.42
C VAL A 147 1.91 4.88 -15.15
N LYS A 148 2.09 4.07 -14.10
CA LYS A 148 3.38 3.44 -13.76
C LYS A 148 3.85 2.49 -14.88
N LEU A 149 2.92 1.75 -15.48
CA LEU A 149 3.20 0.83 -16.59
C LEU A 149 3.37 1.52 -17.96
N SER A 150 3.24 2.85 -18.02
CA SER A 150 3.43 3.66 -19.23
C SER A 150 4.57 4.66 -19.05
N PRO A 151 5.82 4.22 -18.76
CA PRO A 151 6.96 5.11 -18.63
C PRO A 151 7.30 5.75 -19.98
N LYS A 152 7.95 6.92 -19.94
CA LYS A 152 8.36 7.64 -21.16
C LYS A 152 9.31 6.85 -22.05
N GLU A 153 10.15 6.01 -21.45
CA GLU A 153 11.19 5.22 -22.12
C GLU A 153 11.04 3.74 -21.70
N PRO A 154 10.03 3.02 -22.26
CA PRO A 154 9.75 1.64 -21.87
C PRO A 154 10.91 0.68 -22.13
N ASP A 155 11.72 0.94 -23.16
CA ASP A 155 12.88 0.11 -23.52
C ASP A 155 14.01 0.17 -22.49
N LYS A 156 14.01 1.18 -21.61
CA LYS A 156 14.97 1.33 -20.51
C LYS A 156 14.58 0.56 -19.24
N ILE A 157 13.38 -0.01 -19.21
CA ILE A 157 12.95 -0.82 -18.05
C ILE A 157 13.61 -2.19 -18.12
N GLU A 158 14.44 -2.46 -17.12
CA GLU A 158 15.21 -3.70 -16.99
C GLU A 158 14.69 -4.61 -15.85
N TYR A 159 13.97 -4.03 -14.89
CA TYR A 159 13.49 -4.78 -13.72
C TYR A 159 12.03 -4.44 -13.37
N ILE A 160 11.21 -5.48 -13.27
CA ILE A 160 9.90 -5.43 -12.64
C ILE A 160 10.03 -6.09 -11.28
N ILE A 161 9.89 -5.32 -10.20
CA ILE A 161 10.12 -5.79 -8.85
C ILE A 161 8.77 -5.95 -8.14
N ALA A 162 8.41 -7.19 -7.82
CA ALA A 162 7.32 -7.48 -6.92
C ALA A 162 7.79 -7.23 -5.49
N ASN A 163 7.17 -6.29 -4.82
CA ASN A 163 7.37 -6.03 -3.41
C ASN A 163 6.61 -7.08 -2.59
N CYS A 164 7.30 -8.16 -2.28
CA CYS A 164 6.86 -9.28 -1.47
C CYS A 164 7.47 -9.23 -0.06
N ALA A 165 8.07 -8.10 0.33
CA ALA A 165 8.76 -7.96 1.62
C ALA A 165 7.77 -8.00 2.79
N GLU A 166 6.67 -7.22 2.73
CA GLU A 166 5.71 -7.05 3.84
C GLU A 166 6.42 -6.74 5.16
N CYS A 167 7.26 -5.66 5.13
CA CYS A 167 8.16 -5.32 6.22
C CYS A 167 7.49 -4.60 7.41
N GLU A 168 6.25 -4.11 7.25
CA GLU A 168 5.48 -3.56 8.36
C GLU A 168 5.18 -4.66 9.38
N PRO A 169 5.43 -4.42 10.68
CA PRO A 169 5.08 -5.36 11.73
C PRO A 169 3.57 -5.69 11.74
N TYR A 170 3.23 -6.87 12.20
CA TYR A 170 1.89 -7.44 12.37
C TYR A 170 1.14 -7.78 11.08
N LEU A 171 1.51 -7.25 9.93
CA LEU A 171 0.83 -7.52 8.66
C LEU A 171 1.24 -8.89 8.11
N THR A 172 0.25 -9.65 7.64
CA THR A 172 0.42 -10.99 7.06
C THR A 172 -0.46 -11.22 5.83
N SER A 173 -1.10 -10.18 5.31
CA SER A 173 -1.98 -10.28 4.15
C SER A 173 -1.24 -10.64 2.87
N ASP A 174 -0.09 -10.02 2.60
CA ASP A 174 0.73 -10.34 1.42
C ASP A 174 1.39 -11.71 1.55
N TYR A 175 1.82 -12.08 2.78
CA TYR A 175 2.30 -13.42 3.09
C TYR A 175 1.26 -14.50 2.72
N ARG A 176 0.02 -14.32 3.16
CA ARG A 176 -1.07 -15.26 2.85
C ARG A 176 -1.39 -15.28 1.35
N ARG A 177 -1.35 -14.13 0.68
CA ARG A 177 -1.52 -14.08 -0.78
C ARG A 177 -0.47 -14.87 -1.53
N MET A 178 0.79 -14.76 -1.13
CA MET A 178 1.87 -15.52 -1.73
C MET A 178 1.69 -17.04 -1.55
N LEU A 179 1.13 -17.46 -0.41
CA LEU A 179 0.86 -18.88 -0.14
C LEU A 179 -0.43 -19.40 -0.79
N GLU A 180 -1.48 -18.61 -0.86
CA GLU A 180 -2.81 -19.06 -1.26
C GLU A 180 -3.15 -18.73 -2.72
N ASN A 181 -2.55 -17.67 -3.29
CA ASN A 181 -2.78 -17.25 -4.68
C ASN A 181 -1.47 -17.03 -5.47
N PRO A 182 -0.46 -17.91 -5.37
CA PRO A 182 0.84 -17.69 -6.01
C PRO A 182 0.73 -17.69 -7.54
N GLU A 183 -0.21 -18.45 -8.12
CA GLU A 183 -0.42 -18.53 -9.57
C GLU A 183 -0.92 -17.19 -10.14
N GLU A 184 -1.79 -16.47 -9.40
CA GLU A 184 -2.26 -15.14 -9.78
C GLU A 184 -1.12 -14.12 -9.71
N LEU A 185 -0.24 -14.21 -8.69
CA LEU A 185 0.93 -13.36 -8.56
C LEU A 185 1.91 -13.57 -9.73
N ILE A 186 2.24 -14.82 -10.05
CA ILE A 186 3.13 -15.15 -11.16
C ILE A 186 2.48 -14.78 -12.50
N GLY A 187 1.19 -15.06 -12.68
CA GLY A 187 0.43 -14.67 -13.87
C GLY A 187 0.42 -13.16 -14.09
N GLY A 188 0.20 -12.38 -13.03
CA GLY A 188 0.26 -10.92 -13.09
C GLY A 188 1.67 -10.39 -13.41
N MET A 189 2.71 -11.00 -12.85
CA MET A 189 4.10 -10.69 -13.19
C MET A 189 4.39 -10.95 -14.68
N LYS A 190 3.93 -12.09 -15.23
CA LYS A 190 4.07 -12.42 -16.65
C LYS A 190 3.35 -11.40 -17.54
N ILE A 191 2.16 -10.97 -17.19
CA ILE A 191 1.41 -9.94 -17.91
C ILE A 191 2.18 -8.62 -17.93
N ILE A 192 2.72 -8.17 -16.79
CA ILE A 192 3.51 -6.95 -16.73
C ILE A 192 4.78 -7.08 -17.56
N LEU A 193 5.45 -8.23 -17.53
CA LEU A 193 6.66 -8.49 -18.32
C LEU A 193 6.43 -8.47 -19.84
N GLN A 194 5.18 -8.67 -20.33
CA GLN A 194 4.86 -8.50 -21.75
C GLN A 194 4.98 -7.04 -22.22
N LEU A 195 4.86 -6.08 -21.30
CA LEU A 195 4.98 -4.67 -21.63
C LEU A 195 6.44 -4.25 -21.88
N PHE A 196 7.42 -5.02 -21.36
CA PHE A 196 8.84 -4.64 -21.31
C PHE A 196 9.73 -5.79 -21.76
N ASP A 197 10.15 -5.74 -23.03
CA ASP A 197 10.86 -6.86 -23.69
C ASP A 197 12.20 -7.20 -23.03
N ASN A 198 12.89 -6.20 -22.48
CA ASN A 198 14.20 -6.36 -21.85
C ASN A 198 14.14 -6.62 -20.33
N ALA A 199 12.95 -6.55 -19.72
CA ALA A 199 12.83 -6.62 -18.28
C ALA A 199 12.88 -8.04 -17.73
N LYS A 200 13.41 -8.16 -16.50
CA LYS A 200 13.32 -9.34 -15.64
C LYS A 200 12.41 -9.05 -14.47
N GLY A 201 11.64 -10.05 -14.05
CA GLY A 201 10.81 -10.01 -12.85
C GLY A 201 11.63 -10.45 -11.63
N ILE A 202 11.53 -9.70 -10.54
CA ILE A 202 12.16 -10.04 -9.26
C ILE A 202 11.07 -10.10 -8.19
N LEU A 203 10.93 -11.26 -7.53
CA LEU A 203 10.07 -11.40 -6.35
C LEU A 203 10.93 -11.19 -5.11
N GLY A 204 10.91 -9.99 -4.53
CA GLY A 204 11.72 -9.63 -3.35
C GLY A 204 11.01 -10.03 -2.06
N ILE A 205 11.44 -11.10 -1.40
CA ILE A 205 10.77 -11.74 -0.26
C ILE A 205 11.70 -11.72 0.95
N GLU A 206 11.23 -11.23 2.12
CA GLU A 206 12.02 -11.31 3.36
C GLU A 206 12.18 -12.76 3.85
N ASP A 207 13.35 -13.05 4.45
CA ASP A 207 13.77 -14.39 4.89
C ASP A 207 12.99 -14.94 6.09
N ASN A 208 12.12 -14.13 6.70
CA ASN A 208 11.13 -14.61 7.67
C ASN A 208 9.94 -15.34 7.04
N LYS A 209 9.93 -15.52 5.71
CA LYS A 209 8.91 -16.21 4.92
C LYS A 209 9.53 -17.34 4.07
N PRO A 210 10.22 -18.32 4.70
CA PRO A 210 10.96 -19.37 3.98
C PRO A 210 10.04 -20.24 3.11
N ASP A 211 8.84 -20.51 3.54
CA ASP A 211 7.80 -21.25 2.84
C ASP A 211 7.33 -20.54 1.55
N CYS A 212 7.17 -19.22 1.57
CA CYS A 212 6.91 -18.43 0.37
C CYS A 212 8.09 -18.47 -0.60
N ILE A 213 9.32 -18.33 -0.10
CA ILE A 213 10.55 -18.42 -0.91
C ILE A 213 10.63 -19.77 -1.61
N GLU A 214 10.44 -20.88 -0.87
CA GLU A 214 10.46 -22.23 -1.42
C GLU A 214 9.37 -22.41 -2.48
N LYS A 215 8.12 -22.09 -2.13
CA LYS A 215 6.97 -22.26 -3.02
C LYS A 215 7.10 -21.46 -4.32
N LEU A 216 7.44 -20.18 -4.22
CA LEU A 216 7.56 -19.33 -5.40
C LEU A 216 8.79 -19.68 -6.25
N THR A 217 9.90 -20.13 -5.64
CA THR A 217 11.06 -20.64 -6.37
C THR A 217 10.70 -21.87 -7.20
N GLU A 218 9.96 -22.83 -6.62
CA GLU A 218 9.51 -24.02 -7.35
C GLU A 218 8.57 -23.65 -8.50
N LEU A 219 7.62 -22.74 -8.27
CA LEU A 219 6.65 -22.34 -9.29
C LEU A 219 7.27 -21.49 -10.42
N THR A 220 8.39 -20.84 -10.18
CA THR A 220 9.08 -20.01 -11.20
C THR A 220 10.30 -20.67 -11.82
N LYS A 221 10.61 -21.93 -11.50
CA LYS A 221 11.81 -22.63 -12.00
C LYS A 221 11.93 -22.70 -13.52
N ASP A 222 10.78 -22.77 -14.22
CA ASP A 222 10.69 -22.84 -15.67
C ASP A 222 10.43 -21.46 -16.32
N GLU A 223 10.50 -20.38 -15.53
CA GLU A 223 10.25 -19.00 -15.99
C GLU A 223 11.57 -18.21 -16.05
N PRO A 224 12.28 -18.20 -17.18
CA PRO A 224 13.63 -17.66 -17.27
C PRO A 224 13.73 -16.16 -17.00
N ARG A 225 12.62 -15.45 -17.05
CA ARG A 225 12.53 -14.00 -16.80
C ARG A 225 12.11 -13.66 -15.37
N ILE A 226 11.83 -14.64 -14.49
CA ILE A 226 11.36 -14.38 -13.12
C ILE A 226 12.33 -15.05 -12.14
N GLU A 227 12.81 -14.28 -11.16
CA GLU A 227 13.67 -14.80 -10.10
C GLU A 227 13.09 -14.45 -8.71
N VAL A 228 13.26 -15.37 -7.76
CA VAL A 228 13.00 -15.12 -6.34
C VAL A 228 14.26 -14.59 -5.69
N CYS A 229 14.15 -13.44 -5.01
CA CYS A 229 15.27 -12.76 -4.36
C CYS A 229 15.04 -12.72 -2.84
N PRO A 230 15.68 -13.59 -2.06
CA PRO A 230 15.63 -13.53 -0.61
C PRO A 230 16.28 -12.25 -0.08
N LEU A 231 15.56 -11.56 0.81
CA LEU A 231 15.94 -10.30 1.43
C LEU A 231 16.10 -10.49 2.94
N MET A 232 17.00 -9.74 3.56
CA MET A 232 17.11 -9.70 5.01
C MET A 232 15.83 -9.11 5.61
N THR A 233 15.23 -9.78 6.58
CA THR A 233 14.12 -9.24 7.38
C THR A 233 14.55 -8.01 8.14
N LYS A 234 14.02 -6.86 7.76
CA LYS A 234 14.42 -5.56 8.29
C LYS A 234 13.45 -4.46 7.83
N TYR A 235 13.15 -3.51 8.69
CA TYR A 235 12.28 -2.40 8.32
C TYR A 235 13.11 -1.14 7.95
N PRO A 236 12.83 -0.43 6.84
CA PRO A 236 11.77 -0.64 5.84
C PRO A 236 12.26 -1.36 4.56
N GLN A 237 12.48 -2.66 4.60
CA GLN A 237 12.94 -3.46 3.44
C GLN A 237 12.00 -3.33 2.22
N GLY A 238 10.68 -3.20 2.46
CA GLY A 238 9.67 -2.96 1.42
C GLY A 238 9.54 -1.50 0.98
N GLY A 239 10.33 -0.58 1.52
CA GLY A 239 10.42 0.78 0.99
C GLY A 239 10.91 0.75 -0.47
N GLU A 240 10.23 1.47 -1.38
CA GLU A 240 10.51 1.39 -2.82
C GLU A 240 12.00 1.59 -3.15
N ARG A 241 12.64 2.62 -2.56
CA ARG A 241 14.08 2.90 -2.77
C ARG A 241 14.97 1.83 -2.18
N GLN A 242 14.66 1.35 -0.97
CA GLN A 242 15.41 0.31 -0.28
C GLN A 242 15.32 -1.02 -1.02
N LEU A 243 14.13 -1.34 -1.54
CA LEU A 243 13.89 -2.55 -2.31
C LEU A 243 14.64 -2.52 -3.66
N ILE A 244 14.59 -1.41 -4.40
CA ILE A 244 15.36 -1.22 -5.62
C ILE A 244 16.86 -1.42 -5.33
N TYR A 245 17.37 -0.75 -4.29
CA TYR A 245 18.78 -0.87 -3.92
C TYR A 245 19.14 -2.31 -3.53
N ALA A 246 18.35 -2.95 -2.67
CA ALA A 246 18.63 -4.31 -2.22
C ALA A 246 18.60 -5.33 -3.37
N THR A 247 17.70 -5.18 -4.33
CA THR A 247 17.53 -6.15 -5.43
C THR A 247 18.47 -5.91 -6.60
N THR A 248 18.72 -4.65 -6.96
CA THR A 248 19.45 -4.26 -8.20
C THR A 248 20.78 -3.54 -7.95
N GLY A 249 21.04 -3.04 -6.74
CA GLY A 249 22.18 -2.17 -6.43
C GLY A 249 22.01 -0.73 -6.91
N ARG A 250 20.88 -0.38 -7.55
CA ARG A 250 20.62 0.98 -8.06
C ARG A 250 20.03 1.87 -6.96
N ALA A 251 20.39 3.15 -6.99
CA ALA A 251 19.88 4.14 -6.04
C ALA A 251 19.08 5.22 -6.76
N ILE A 252 17.98 5.67 -6.14
CA ILE A 252 17.17 6.78 -6.61
C ILE A 252 16.98 7.81 -5.50
N ASN A 253 16.75 9.07 -5.87
CA ASN A 253 16.51 10.18 -4.95
C ASN A 253 15.09 10.77 -5.12
N SER A 254 14.76 11.84 -4.38
CA SER A 254 13.42 12.46 -4.40
C SER A 254 13.03 13.10 -5.74
N LYS A 255 13.97 13.30 -6.66
CA LYS A 255 13.74 13.88 -7.98
C LYS A 255 13.61 12.82 -9.07
N MET A 256 13.89 11.57 -8.76
CA MET A 256 13.83 10.43 -9.66
C MET A 256 12.60 9.59 -9.40
N LEU A 257 12.08 9.00 -10.47
CA LEU A 257 11.11 7.90 -10.40
C LEU A 257 11.85 6.57 -10.50
N PRO A 258 11.29 5.44 -10.04
CA PRO A 258 11.85 4.11 -10.26
C PRO A 258 12.21 3.83 -11.72
N ALA A 259 11.39 4.31 -12.67
CA ALA A 259 11.62 4.17 -14.09
C ALA A 259 12.93 4.84 -14.56
N ASP A 260 13.38 5.92 -13.93
CA ASP A 260 14.65 6.58 -14.23
C ASP A 260 15.86 5.69 -13.88
N ALA A 261 15.67 4.73 -12.98
CA ALA A 261 16.62 3.69 -12.65
C ALA A 261 16.34 2.36 -13.38
N GLY A 262 15.47 2.36 -14.39
CA GLY A 262 15.10 1.17 -15.14
C GLY A 262 14.26 0.16 -14.34
N CYS A 263 13.54 0.61 -13.32
CA CYS A 263 12.77 -0.23 -12.42
C CYS A 263 11.28 0.16 -12.39
N ILE A 264 10.42 -0.85 -12.26
CA ILE A 264 9.02 -0.68 -11.84
C ILE A 264 8.83 -1.54 -10.59
N VAL A 265 8.20 -0.97 -9.56
CA VAL A 265 7.95 -1.67 -8.29
C VAL A 265 6.46 -1.71 -8.04
N ASP A 266 5.89 -2.89 -7.86
CA ASP A 266 4.50 -3.09 -7.49
C ASP A 266 4.36 -4.09 -6.33
N ASN A 267 3.38 -3.85 -5.46
CA ASN A 267 3.05 -4.74 -4.35
C ASN A 267 2.34 -6.01 -4.85
N VAL A 268 2.40 -7.10 -4.07
CA VAL A 268 1.74 -8.38 -4.33
C VAL A 268 0.28 -8.22 -4.77
N GLU A 269 -0.54 -7.50 -3.99
CA GLU A 269 -1.95 -7.27 -4.30
C GLU A 269 -2.16 -6.48 -5.61
N THR A 270 -1.28 -5.52 -5.91
CA THR A 270 -1.32 -4.76 -7.17
C THR A 270 -1.11 -5.69 -8.36
N ILE A 271 -0.12 -6.58 -8.28
CA ILE A 271 0.20 -7.54 -9.35
C ILE A 271 -0.95 -8.54 -9.54
N ILE A 272 -1.53 -9.05 -8.46
CA ILE A 272 -2.74 -9.90 -8.50
C ILE A 272 -3.93 -9.15 -9.10
N ALA A 273 -4.10 -7.86 -8.77
CA ALA A 273 -5.15 -7.04 -9.37
C ALA A 273 -4.93 -6.82 -10.88
N VAL A 274 -3.68 -6.69 -11.34
CA VAL A 274 -3.36 -6.67 -12.78
C VAL A 274 -3.75 -7.99 -13.45
N TYR A 275 -3.44 -9.13 -12.82
CA TYR A 275 -3.88 -10.43 -13.33
C TYR A 275 -5.40 -10.49 -13.49
N ASN A 276 -6.14 -10.15 -12.45
CA ASN A 276 -7.60 -10.18 -12.47
C ASN A 276 -8.21 -9.20 -13.46
N ALA A 277 -7.62 -8.02 -13.61
CA ALA A 277 -8.05 -7.02 -14.60
C ALA A 277 -7.87 -7.50 -16.04
N VAL A 278 -6.72 -8.09 -16.35
CA VAL A 278 -6.36 -8.46 -17.73
C VAL A 278 -6.93 -9.83 -18.11
N LYS A 279 -6.74 -10.83 -17.24
CA LYS A 279 -7.18 -12.21 -17.48
C LYS A 279 -8.69 -12.39 -17.31
N ASN A 280 -9.24 -11.85 -16.23
CA ASN A 280 -10.63 -12.09 -15.82
C ASN A 280 -11.57 -10.91 -16.15
N GLY A 281 -11.05 -9.77 -16.64
CA GLY A 281 -11.84 -8.57 -16.92
C GLY A 281 -12.44 -7.92 -15.67
N GLN A 282 -11.98 -8.30 -14.47
CA GLN A 282 -12.57 -7.88 -13.21
C GLN A 282 -12.00 -6.53 -12.75
N PRO A 283 -12.85 -5.55 -12.43
CA PRO A 283 -12.40 -4.33 -11.78
C PRO A 283 -11.99 -4.59 -10.32
N VAL A 284 -11.29 -3.62 -9.74
CA VAL A 284 -10.87 -3.69 -8.33
C VAL A 284 -12.07 -3.48 -7.41
N LEU A 285 -12.59 -4.59 -6.88
CA LEU A 285 -13.78 -4.62 -6.00
C LEU A 285 -13.46 -5.06 -4.58
N LYS A 286 -12.39 -5.83 -4.40
CA LYS A 286 -12.02 -6.45 -3.13
C LYS A 286 -10.63 -6.05 -2.70
N ARG A 287 -10.41 -6.12 -1.40
CA ARG A 287 -9.11 -5.98 -0.76
C ARG A 287 -8.94 -7.04 0.32
N ILE A 288 -7.68 -7.36 0.61
CA ILE A 288 -7.34 -8.13 1.80
C ILE A 288 -6.71 -7.20 2.84
N SER A 289 -7.06 -7.42 4.10
CA SER A 289 -6.43 -6.74 5.24
C SER A 289 -6.19 -7.69 6.38
N THR A 290 -5.07 -7.48 7.08
CA THR A 290 -4.81 -8.13 8.36
C THR A 290 -5.55 -7.36 9.46
N VAL A 291 -6.43 -8.05 10.19
CA VAL A 291 -7.09 -7.53 11.39
C VAL A 291 -6.42 -8.20 12.59
N THR A 292 -5.66 -7.46 13.38
CA THR A 292 -4.79 -8.04 14.41
C THR A 292 -4.48 -7.07 15.56
N GLY A 293 -3.64 -7.49 16.45
CA GLY A 293 -3.30 -6.80 17.69
C GLY A 293 -3.83 -7.55 18.91
N ASP A 294 -3.30 -7.22 20.07
CA ASP A 294 -3.62 -7.92 21.33
C ASP A 294 -5.05 -7.66 21.83
N ALA A 295 -5.74 -6.63 21.32
CA ALA A 295 -7.14 -6.37 21.63
C ALA A 295 -8.12 -7.17 20.76
N VAL A 296 -7.70 -7.70 19.60
CA VAL A 296 -8.57 -8.44 18.66
C VAL A 296 -8.79 -9.87 19.18
N LYS A 297 -10.03 -10.35 19.11
CA LYS A 297 -10.36 -11.68 19.61
C LYS A 297 -9.76 -12.80 18.78
N ASN A 298 -9.92 -12.72 17.45
CA ASN A 298 -9.44 -13.72 16.51
C ASN A 298 -8.65 -13.03 15.37
N PRO A 299 -7.36 -12.72 15.56
CA PRO A 299 -6.54 -12.12 14.50
C PRO A 299 -6.67 -12.90 13.19
N SER A 300 -6.93 -12.22 12.08
CA SER A 300 -7.35 -12.83 10.83
C SER A 300 -6.89 -12.03 9.62
N ASN A 301 -6.73 -12.71 8.47
CA ASN A 301 -6.57 -12.11 7.17
C ASN A 301 -7.91 -12.15 6.43
N ILE A 302 -8.50 -11.00 6.21
CA ILE A 302 -9.88 -10.88 5.71
C ILE A 302 -9.88 -10.31 4.30
N LEU A 303 -10.46 -11.04 3.35
CA LEU A 303 -10.82 -10.58 2.01
C LEU A 303 -12.23 -9.99 2.09
N TYR A 304 -12.37 -8.73 1.69
CA TYR A 304 -13.61 -7.98 1.82
C TYR A 304 -13.89 -7.08 0.61
N SER A 305 -15.12 -6.64 0.46
CA SER A 305 -15.55 -5.65 -0.52
C SER A 305 -15.08 -4.25 -0.14
N ILE A 306 -14.45 -3.52 -1.05
CA ILE A 306 -14.02 -2.12 -0.84
C ILE A 306 -15.25 -1.27 -0.50
N GLY A 307 -15.14 -0.39 0.48
CA GLY A 307 -16.24 0.42 1.00
C GLY A 307 -16.87 -0.14 2.28
N THR A 308 -16.52 -1.39 2.67
CA THR A 308 -16.90 -1.97 3.98
C THR A 308 -16.28 -1.14 5.10
N SER A 309 -17.02 -0.93 6.21
CA SER A 309 -16.48 -0.23 7.37
C SER A 309 -15.40 -1.05 8.10
N TYR A 310 -14.46 -0.37 8.75
CA TYR A 310 -13.49 -1.06 9.62
C TYR A 310 -14.18 -1.77 10.80
N GLN A 311 -15.35 -1.29 11.24
CA GLN A 311 -16.13 -1.97 12.26
C GLN A 311 -16.52 -3.38 11.83
N GLU A 312 -17.04 -3.54 10.60
CA GLU A 312 -17.42 -4.86 10.10
C GLU A 312 -16.21 -5.82 9.98
N LEU A 313 -15.02 -5.30 9.68
CA LEU A 313 -13.81 -6.14 9.65
C LEU A 313 -13.41 -6.61 11.05
N VAL A 314 -13.49 -5.72 12.05
CA VAL A 314 -13.25 -6.10 13.46
C VAL A 314 -14.28 -7.11 13.94
N ASP A 315 -15.56 -6.91 13.61
CA ASP A 315 -16.64 -7.83 13.96
C ASP A 315 -16.44 -9.22 13.32
N ALA A 316 -15.97 -9.25 12.06
CA ALA A 316 -15.62 -10.48 11.36
C ALA A 316 -14.43 -11.23 11.99
N ALA A 317 -13.55 -10.52 12.67
CA ALA A 317 -12.46 -11.06 13.49
C ALA A 317 -12.95 -11.43 14.92
N GLY A 318 -14.25 -11.46 15.17
CA GLY A 318 -14.86 -11.81 16.45
C GLY A 318 -15.00 -10.66 17.45
N GLY A 319 -14.72 -9.43 17.03
CA GLY A 319 -14.72 -8.24 17.88
C GLY A 319 -13.49 -8.14 18.78
N PHE A 320 -13.63 -7.34 19.82
CA PHE A 320 -12.58 -7.16 20.82
C PHE A 320 -12.71 -8.15 21.98
N LYS A 321 -11.58 -8.61 22.50
CA LYS A 321 -11.51 -9.28 23.80
C LYS A 321 -11.32 -8.31 24.95
N SER A 322 -10.83 -7.10 24.66
CA SER A 322 -10.74 -5.96 25.57
C SER A 322 -10.79 -4.66 24.76
N GLN A 323 -11.28 -3.58 25.39
CA GLN A 323 -11.36 -2.27 24.74
C GLN A 323 -9.96 -1.80 24.33
N PRO A 324 -9.72 -1.48 23.03
CA PRO A 324 -8.43 -0.97 22.59
C PRO A 324 -8.20 0.48 23.05
N GLU A 325 -6.98 0.77 23.49
CA GLU A 325 -6.51 2.15 23.70
C GLU A 325 -6.01 2.78 22.41
N LYS A 326 -5.55 1.94 21.45
CA LYS A 326 -5.05 2.39 20.16
C LYS A 326 -5.56 1.55 19.00
N ILE A 327 -6.04 2.25 17.98
CA ILE A 327 -6.45 1.65 16.71
C ILE A 327 -5.65 2.31 15.59
N ILE A 328 -5.06 1.51 14.69
CA ILE A 328 -4.24 1.99 13.58
C ILE A 328 -4.76 1.39 12.27
N SER A 329 -5.00 2.24 11.26
CA SER A 329 -5.16 1.82 9.87
C SER A 329 -3.79 1.74 9.23
N GLY A 330 -3.42 0.58 8.70
CA GLY A 330 -2.07 0.29 8.22
C GLY A 330 -1.16 -0.29 9.31
N GLY A 331 0.15 -0.37 9.03
CA GLY A 331 1.13 -0.88 9.98
C GLY A 331 1.50 0.12 11.09
N PRO A 332 2.20 -0.32 12.13
CA PRO A 332 2.50 0.55 13.28
C PRO A 332 3.57 1.61 12.97
N MET A 333 4.34 1.43 11.89
CA MET A 333 5.43 2.34 11.52
C MET A 333 4.97 3.50 10.64
N MET A 334 4.09 3.26 9.66
CA MET A 334 3.62 4.26 8.70
C MET A 334 2.10 4.50 8.72
N GLY A 335 1.34 3.70 9.44
CA GLY A 335 -0.12 3.81 9.51
C GLY A 335 -0.61 5.04 10.25
N PHE A 336 -1.94 5.20 10.28
CA PHE A 336 -2.62 6.33 10.90
C PHE A 336 -3.45 5.86 12.09
N ALA A 337 -3.27 6.52 13.24
CA ALA A 337 -4.12 6.28 14.39
C ALA A 337 -5.55 6.78 14.10
N MET A 338 -6.54 5.93 14.38
CA MET A 338 -7.96 6.22 14.19
C MET A 338 -8.67 6.33 15.55
N PHE A 339 -9.70 7.19 15.61
CA PHE A 339 -10.54 7.35 16.79
C PHE A 339 -11.94 6.73 16.60
N SER A 340 -12.23 6.23 15.40
CA SER A 340 -13.51 5.60 15.06
C SER A 340 -13.28 4.44 14.09
N LEU A 341 -14.12 3.44 14.16
CA LEU A 341 -14.21 2.33 13.22
C LEU A 341 -15.32 2.53 12.16
N ASP A 342 -16.15 3.55 12.32
CA ASP A 342 -17.13 3.99 11.30
C ASP A 342 -16.41 4.80 10.20
N ILE A 343 -15.48 4.12 9.55
CA ILE A 343 -14.64 4.65 8.49
C ILE A 343 -14.59 3.59 7.38
N PRO A 344 -14.82 3.96 6.11
CA PRO A 344 -14.78 3.01 5.01
C PRO A 344 -13.36 2.56 4.70
N THR A 345 -13.24 1.30 4.31
CA THR A 345 -12.04 0.81 3.63
C THR A 345 -11.96 1.33 2.22
N THR A 346 -10.75 1.44 1.69
CA THR A 346 -10.45 1.92 0.35
C THR A 346 -9.55 0.94 -0.40
N LYS A 347 -9.23 1.22 -1.65
CA LYS A 347 -8.25 0.45 -2.45
C LYS A 347 -6.88 0.34 -1.79
N THR A 348 -6.52 1.26 -0.89
CA THR A 348 -5.21 1.32 -0.23
C THR A 348 -5.21 0.80 1.21
N SER A 349 -6.35 0.37 1.73
CA SER A 349 -6.43 -0.22 3.08
C SER A 349 -5.68 -1.54 3.13
N SER A 350 -4.75 -1.71 4.08
CA SER A 350 -3.89 -2.90 4.20
C SER A 350 -4.08 -3.68 5.50
N SER A 351 -4.43 -2.99 6.58
CA SER A 351 -4.62 -3.62 7.89
C SER A 351 -5.36 -2.73 8.86
N ILE A 352 -5.84 -3.34 9.94
CA ILE A 352 -6.29 -2.67 11.14
C ILE A 352 -5.64 -3.34 12.35
N LEU A 353 -4.94 -2.53 13.14
CA LEU A 353 -4.26 -2.96 14.35
C LEU A 353 -4.98 -2.37 15.55
N CYS A 354 -5.29 -3.21 16.54
CA CYS A 354 -5.97 -2.79 17.75
C CYS A 354 -5.18 -3.26 18.96
N PHE A 355 -4.66 -2.30 19.73
CA PHE A 355 -3.82 -2.56 20.89
C PHE A 355 -4.51 -2.17 22.18
N THR A 356 -4.37 -3.02 23.21
CA THR A 356 -4.91 -2.80 24.55
C THR A 356 -4.19 -1.67 25.28
N HIS A 357 -2.98 -1.34 24.86
CA HIS A 357 -2.16 -0.29 25.46
C HIS A 357 -1.50 0.60 24.41
N ASP A 358 -1.54 1.92 24.58
CA ASP A 358 -0.81 2.89 23.77
C ASP A 358 0.56 3.19 24.39
N GLU A 359 1.55 2.34 24.09
CA GLU A 359 2.93 2.53 24.57
C GLU A 359 3.52 3.89 24.20
N VAL A 360 3.10 4.49 23.09
CA VAL A 360 3.62 5.80 22.65
C VAL A 360 3.08 6.91 23.54
N ALA A 361 1.81 6.84 23.93
CA ALA A 361 1.19 7.81 24.85
C ALA A 361 1.63 7.62 26.30
N ALA A 362 2.08 6.42 26.66
CA ALA A 362 2.50 6.10 28.04
C ALA A 362 3.81 6.79 28.49
N PHE A 363 4.58 7.35 27.56
CA PHE A 363 5.90 7.92 27.86
C PHE A 363 5.99 9.40 27.45
N GLU A 364 6.54 10.21 28.37
CA GLU A 364 6.90 11.59 28.05
C GLU A 364 8.25 11.65 27.30
N PRO A 365 8.31 12.34 26.15
CA PRO A 365 9.54 12.54 25.41
C PRO A 365 10.57 13.31 26.21
N GLN A 366 11.80 12.81 26.27
CA GLN A 366 12.92 13.46 26.94
C GLN A 366 13.76 14.30 25.96
N ALA A 367 14.64 15.14 26.51
CA ALA A 367 15.58 15.93 25.70
C ALA A 367 16.48 15.02 24.85
N CYS A 368 16.90 15.54 23.68
CA CYS A 368 17.84 14.82 22.82
C CYS A 368 19.21 14.70 23.48
N ILE A 369 19.70 13.48 23.63
CA ILE A 369 21.04 13.18 24.22
C ILE A 369 22.15 13.10 23.16
N ASN A 370 21.87 13.42 21.90
CA ASN A 370 22.80 13.40 20.76
C ASN A 370 23.50 12.04 20.53
N CYS A 371 22.85 10.92 20.79
CA CYS A 371 23.43 9.57 20.70
C CYS A 371 23.66 9.07 19.26
N GLY A 372 23.11 9.70 18.21
CA GLY A 372 23.30 9.30 16.82
C GLY A 372 22.41 8.16 16.31
N ARG A 373 21.69 7.42 17.16
CA ARG A 373 20.90 6.23 16.74
C ARG A 373 19.89 6.52 15.65
N CYS A 374 19.29 7.71 15.62
CA CYS A 374 18.36 8.10 14.54
C CYS A 374 19.06 8.28 13.18
N VAL A 375 20.35 8.62 13.18
CA VAL A 375 21.18 8.73 11.96
C VAL A 375 21.53 7.32 11.46
N GLU A 376 21.97 6.44 12.34
CA GLU A 376 22.30 5.04 12.03
C GLU A 376 21.07 4.29 11.47
N ALA A 377 19.89 4.53 12.05
CA ALA A 377 18.63 3.93 11.61
C ALA A 377 18.08 4.51 10.30
N CYS A 378 18.56 5.68 9.85
CA CYS A 378 17.98 6.32 8.68
C CYS A 378 18.38 5.61 7.38
N PRO A 379 17.42 5.03 6.60
CA PRO A 379 17.73 4.35 5.35
C PRO A 379 18.17 5.31 4.23
N GLU A 380 17.84 6.61 4.36
CA GLU A 380 18.27 7.68 3.45
C GLU A 380 19.54 8.40 3.94
N GLN A 381 20.17 7.91 5.04
CA GLN A 381 21.41 8.45 5.63
C GLN A 381 21.34 9.95 5.95
N LEU A 382 20.16 10.42 6.34
CA LEU A 382 19.92 11.80 6.77
C LEU A 382 20.36 12.00 8.23
N ILE A 383 20.23 13.25 8.71
CA ILE A 383 20.39 13.60 10.13
C ILE A 383 19.01 13.95 10.73
N PRO A 384 18.18 12.94 11.10
CA PRO A 384 16.79 13.18 11.48
C PRO A 384 16.63 14.09 12.69
N SER A 385 17.53 14.03 13.67
CA SER A 385 17.49 14.90 14.85
C SER A 385 17.60 16.40 14.48
N ARG A 386 18.40 16.73 13.46
CA ARG A 386 18.55 18.08 12.95
C ARG A 386 17.35 18.50 12.11
N LEU A 387 16.90 17.64 11.21
CA LEU A 387 15.70 17.88 10.40
C LEU A 387 14.45 18.12 11.26
N ALA A 388 14.26 17.32 12.31
CA ALA A 388 13.19 17.51 13.29
C ALA A 388 13.26 18.87 13.98
N LYS A 389 14.48 19.32 14.33
CA LYS A 389 14.70 20.65 14.93
C LYS A 389 14.30 21.78 13.96
N PHE A 390 14.64 21.66 12.67
CA PHE A 390 14.21 22.62 11.65
C PHE A 390 12.69 22.59 11.50
N GLY A 391 12.07 21.40 11.48
CA GLY A 391 10.62 21.23 11.43
C GLY A 391 9.90 21.94 12.59
N LEU A 392 10.36 21.71 13.81
CA LEU A 392 9.80 22.33 15.02
C LEU A 392 9.95 23.87 15.05
N ARG A 393 10.94 24.42 14.34
CA ARG A 393 11.23 25.87 14.29
C ARG A 393 10.69 26.57 13.04
N GLY A 394 10.01 25.85 12.14
CA GLY A 394 9.51 26.43 10.89
C GLY A 394 10.58 26.83 9.88
N GLN A 395 11.80 26.27 9.98
CA GLN A 395 12.97 26.66 9.17
C GLN A 395 12.99 25.89 7.85
N MET A 396 12.16 26.28 6.88
CA MET A 396 12.00 25.58 5.59
C MET A 396 13.29 25.55 4.77
N ASP A 397 14.01 26.68 4.65
CA ASP A 397 15.22 26.78 3.84
C ASP A 397 16.33 25.87 4.37
N GLU A 398 16.52 25.85 5.69
CA GLU A 398 17.48 24.94 6.33
C GLU A 398 17.05 23.48 6.18
N PHE A 399 15.74 23.19 6.28
CA PHE A 399 15.22 21.85 6.05
C PHE A 399 15.54 21.32 4.64
N GLU A 400 15.35 22.17 3.60
CA GLU A 400 15.70 21.81 2.22
C GLU A 400 17.20 21.69 2.03
N LYS A 401 18.00 22.64 2.54
CA LYS A 401 19.45 22.63 2.47
C LYS A 401 20.08 21.35 3.08
N TRP A 402 19.44 20.80 4.11
CA TRP A 402 19.83 19.56 4.77
C TRP A 402 19.12 18.33 4.21
N HIS A 403 18.64 18.41 2.97
CA HIS A 403 18.03 17.32 2.22
C HIS A 403 16.77 16.72 2.87
N GLY A 404 16.00 17.50 3.61
CA GLY A 404 14.79 17.03 4.27
C GLY A 404 13.75 16.42 3.34
N LEU A 405 13.74 16.81 2.05
CA LEU A 405 12.85 16.25 1.03
C LEU A 405 13.18 14.80 0.66
N GLU A 406 14.41 14.33 0.93
CA GLU A 406 14.80 12.94 0.72
C GLU A 406 14.16 11.98 1.75
N CYS A 407 13.63 12.50 2.86
CA CYS A 407 12.99 11.66 3.89
C CYS A 407 11.82 10.87 3.29
N ILE A 408 11.86 9.53 3.43
CA ILE A 408 10.78 8.62 3.00
C ILE A 408 9.69 8.41 4.06
N GLU A 409 9.77 9.13 5.17
CA GLU A 409 8.76 9.16 6.24
C GLU A 409 8.53 7.81 6.96
N CYS A 410 9.49 6.90 6.90
CA CYS A 410 9.38 5.53 7.40
C CYS A 410 9.26 5.39 8.94
N GLY A 411 9.59 6.41 9.72
CA GLY A 411 9.49 6.34 11.19
C GLY A 411 10.67 5.67 11.92
N SER A 412 11.63 5.06 11.22
CA SER A 412 12.78 4.36 11.85
C SER A 412 13.55 5.22 12.86
N CYS A 413 13.67 6.53 12.59
CA CYS A 413 14.35 7.48 13.49
C CYS A 413 13.58 7.73 14.80
N THR A 414 12.25 7.68 14.78
CA THR A 414 11.40 7.75 15.97
C THR A 414 11.53 6.46 16.78
N PHE A 415 11.42 5.32 16.10
CA PHE A 415 11.58 3.99 16.72
C PHE A 415 12.93 3.83 17.44
N ALA A 416 14.03 4.24 16.79
CA ALA A 416 15.38 4.11 17.33
C ALA A 416 15.71 5.10 18.45
N CYS A 417 14.84 6.08 18.75
CA CYS A 417 15.14 7.15 19.69
C CYS A 417 15.01 6.71 21.16
N PRO A 418 16.11 6.61 21.94
CA PRO A 418 16.03 6.21 23.33
C PRO A 418 15.36 7.25 24.24
N SER A 419 15.33 8.52 23.80
CA SER A 419 14.60 9.61 24.48
C SER A 419 13.12 9.67 24.08
N ARG A 420 12.60 8.65 23.34
CA ARG A 420 11.20 8.51 22.92
C ARG A 420 10.61 9.74 22.24
N ARG A 421 11.44 10.48 21.49
CA ARG A 421 11.04 11.70 20.78
C ARG A 421 10.31 11.35 19.50
N GLN A 422 9.28 12.13 19.19
CA GLN A 422 8.56 12.07 17.90
C GLN A 422 9.40 12.72 16.80
N VAL A 423 10.51 12.05 16.38
CA VAL A 423 11.48 12.62 15.44
C VAL A 423 10.90 12.71 14.02
N ALA A 424 10.18 11.69 13.56
CA ALA A 424 9.62 11.64 12.21
C ALA A 424 8.48 12.65 12.00
N GLN A 425 7.64 12.91 13.01
CA GLN A 425 6.45 13.74 12.85
C GLN A 425 6.75 15.20 12.44
N PRO A 426 7.67 15.95 13.07
CA PRO A 426 8.05 17.29 12.60
C PRO A 426 8.64 17.30 11.20
N ILE A 427 9.36 16.22 10.82
CA ILE A 427 9.94 16.08 9.47
C ILE A 427 8.82 15.91 8.43
N LYS A 428 7.85 15.02 8.69
CA LYS A 428 6.67 14.81 7.83
C LYS A 428 5.89 16.11 7.63
N THR A 429 5.62 16.82 8.72
CA THR A 429 4.89 18.10 8.67
C THR A 429 5.64 19.14 7.86
N MET A 430 6.94 19.31 8.09
CA MET A 430 7.76 20.27 7.35
C MET A 430 7.86 19.94 5.88
N LYS A 431 8.03 18.65 5.54
CA LYS A 431 8.05 18.20 4.15
C LYS A 431 6.77 18.54 3.40
N LYS A 432 5.60 18.34 4.02
CA LYS A 432 4.30 18.75 3.46
C LYS A 432 4.22 20.25 3.20
N LEU A 433 4.67 21.06 4.16
CA LEU A 433 4.68 22.53 4.02
C LEU A 433 5.58 23.00 2.89
N VAL A 434 6.81 22.48 2.80
CA VAL A 434 7.75 22.82 1.73
C VAL A 434 7.19 22.41 0.35
N LEU A 435 6.62 21.21 0.22
CA LEU A 435 6.01 20.77 -1.04
C LEU A 435 4.78 21.62 -1.42
N ALA A 436 3.97 22.03 -0.45
CA ALA A 436 2.82 22.90 -0.70
C ALA A 436 3.27 24.29 -1.19
N GLU A 437 4.31 24.86 -0.58
CA GLU A 437 4.86 26.15 -1.01
C GLU A 437 5.45 26.09 -2.42
N LYS A 438 6.19 25.02 -2.75
CA LYS A 438 6.71 24.79 -4.11
C LYS A 438 5.60 24.71 -5.17
N ARG A 439 4.48 24.03 -4.85
CA ARG A 439 3.32 23.97 -5.74
C ARG A 439 2.69 25.36 -5.97
N LYS A 440 2.54 26.16 -4.92
CA LYS A 440 2.05 27.54 -5.02
C LYS A 440 2.96 28.43 -5.89
N GLN A 441 4.27 28.26 -5.76
CA GLN A 441 5.24 29.00 -6.57
C GLN A 441 5.22 28.55 -8.03
N ALA A 442 5.06 27.26 -8.31
CA ALA A 442 4.94 26.73 -9.68
C ALA A 442 3.65 27.19 -10.38
N SER A 443 2.53 27.34 -9.63
CA SER A 443 1.25 27.80 -10.19
C SER A 443 1.20 29.33 -10.45
N LYS A 444 2.17 30.10 -9.95
CA LYS A 444 2.30 31.54 -10.19
C LYS A 444 3.20 31.90 -11.37
N LYS A 445 3.93 30.92 -11.89
CA LYS A 445 4.74 31.01 -13.12
C LYS A 445 3.95 30.51 -14.34
#